data_f5b0f961b0fdafffe922dfed1681608f
#
_entry.id   f5b0f961b0fdafffe922dfed1681608f
#
_cell.length_a   1.000
_cell.length_b   1.000
_cell.length_c   1.000
_cell.angle_alpha   90.00
_cell.angle_beta   90.00
_cell.angle_gamma   90.00
#
_symmetry.space_group_name_H-M   'P 1'
#
loop_
_entity.id
_entity.type
_entity.pdbx_description
1 polymer ?
#
loop_
_entity_poly.entity_id
_entity_poly.type
_entity_poly.pdbx_seq_one_letter_code
_entity_poly.pdbx_strand_id
1 'polypeptide(L)'
;MLFRSEKADFMAAVDRVSTISSERTRAVKLAVNDGKLTLSVTNPESGSAIEEIEVDYDQAGLEIGFNARYLLDIASELDGDTALIKLADSGSPTLIQDREGASALYVLMPMRV
;
A
#
# COMPACT_ATOMS: atom_id res chain seq x y z
N MET A 1 13.30 -3.51 -4.71
CA MET A 1 12.03 -4.04 -5.21
C MET A 1 11.02 -2.90 -5.37
N LEU A 2 10.26 -2.91 -6.43
CA LEU A 2 9.24 -1.90 -6.64
C LEU A 2 8.04 -2.51 -7.35
N PHE A 3 6.86 -1.91 -7.14
CA PHE A 3 5.70 -2.23 -7.95
C PHE A 3 5.00 -0.95 -8.40
N ARG A 4 4.29 -1.06 -9.51
CA ARG A 4 3.48 0.04 -10.05
C ARG A 4 2.02 -0.37 -10.01
N SER A 5 1.18 0.55 -9.63
CA SER A 5 -0.26 0.37 -9.59
C SER A 5 -0.95 1.60 -10.16
N GLU A 6 -2.14 1.42 -10.70
CA GLU A 6 -2.96 2.58 -11.00
C GLU A 6 -3.35 3.25 -9.69
N LYS A 7 -3.12 4.55 -9.61
CA LYS A 7 -3.37 5.32 -8.40
C LYS A 7 -4.81 5.18 -7.91
N ALA A 8 -5.77 5.30 -8.84
CA ALA A 8 -7.19 5.21 -8.48
C ALA A 8 -7.56 3.85 -7.92
N ASP A 9 -7.07 2.77 -8.52
CA ASP A 9 -7.34 1.41 -8.05
C ASP A 9 -6.71 1.17 -6.69
N PHE A 10 -5.48 1.62 -6.51
CA PHE A 10 -4.77 1.47 -5.24
C PHE A 10 -5.50 2.21 -4.11
N MET A 11 -5.86 3.47 -4.34
CA MET A 11 -6.57 4.27 -3.35
C MET A 11 -7.93 3.67 -3.00
N ALA A 12 -8.67 3.21 -4.01
CA ALA A 12 -9.98 2.61 -3.79
C ALA A 12 -9.88 1.32 -2.97
N ALA A 13 -8.87 0.49 -3.26
CA ALA A 13 -8.65 -0.74 -2.52
C ALA A 13 -8.26 -0.48 -1.06
N VAL A 14 -7.36 0.47 -0.82
CA VAL A 14 -6.97 0.84 0.54
C VAL A 14 -8.17 1.38 1.31
N ASP A 15 -8.96 2.24 0.67
CA ASP A 15 -10.14 2.81 1.30
C ASP A 15 -11.16 1.73 1.67
N ARG A 16 -11.43 0.78 0.76
CA ARG A 16 -12.40 -0.28 1.02
C ARG A 16 -11.98 -1.18 2.17
N VAL A 17 -10.73 -1.64 2.20
CA VAL A 17 -10.28 -2.52 3.30
C VAL A 17 -10.19 -1.76 4.62
N SER A 18 -9.90 -0.47 4.59
CA SER A 18 -9.74 0.30 5.82
C SER A 18 -11.06 0.64 6.51
N THR A 19 -12.20 0.39 5.87
CA THR A 19 -13.50 0.67 6.49
C THR A 19 -13.73 -0.14 7.76
N ILE A 20 -13.10 -1.31 7.90
CA ILE A 20 -13.23 -2.12 9.11
C ILE A 20 -12.10 -1.89 10.11
N SER A 21 -11.11 -1.08 9.77
CA SER A 21 -10.03 -0.77 10.72
C SER A 21 -10.55 0.13 11.84
N SER A 22 -10.00 -0.03 13.04
CA SER A 22 -10.33 0.83 14.17
C SER A 22 -9.34 1.98 14.25
N GLU A 23 -9.64 2.98 15.08
CA GLU A 23 -8.70 4.07 15.33
C GLU A 23 -7.41 3.58 15.99
N ARG A 24 -7.47 2.46 16.69
CA ARG A 24 -6.30 1.86 17.33
C ARG A 24 -5.42 1.10 16.35
N THR A 25 -6.03 0.49 15.35
CA THR A 25 -5.31 -0.32 14.37
C THR A 25 -5.72 0.10 12.98
N ARG A 26 -5.05 1.11 12.46
CA ARG A 26 -5.26 1.55 11.07
C ARG A 26 -4.28 0.86 10.12
N ALA A 27 -3.69 -0.24 10.59
CA ALA A 27 -2.71 -0.97 9.79
C ALA A 27 -3.39 -1.76 8.68
N VAL A 28 -2.88 -1.61 7.48
CA VAL A 28 -3.24 -2.46 6.35
C VAL A 28 -2.01 -3.26 5.97
N LYS A 29 -2.21 -4.56 5.74
CA LYS A 29 -1.13 -5.42 5.28
C LYS A 29 -1.17 -5.49 3.76
N LEU A 30 -0.04 -5.24 3.13
CA LEU A 30 0.16 -5.35 1.70
C LEU A 30 1.04 -6.55 1.43
N ALA A 31 0.51 -7.50 0.64
CA ALA A 31 1.26 -8.65 0.20
C ALA A 31 1.36 -8.60 -1.31
N VAL A 32 2.57 -8.48 -1.85
CA VAL A 32 2.79 -8.39 -3.29
C VAL A 32 3.49 -9.65 -3.77
N ASN A 33 2.95 -10.28 -4.81
CA ASN A 33 3.48 -11.53 -5.36
C ASN A 33 2.85 -11.79 -6.72
N ASP A 34 3.65 -12.21 -7.69
CA ASP A 34 3.18 -12.65 -9.02
C ASP A 34 2.25 -11.64 -9.72
N GLY A 35 2.61 -10.37 -9.68
CA GLY A 35 1.82 -9.35 -10.35
C GLY A 35 0.52 -8.99 -9.64
N LYS A 36 0.37 -9.41 -8.40
CA LYS A 36 -0.83 -9.11 -7.61
C LYS A 36 -0.47 -8.48 -6.29
N LEU A 37 -1.28 -7.52 -5.88
CA LEU A 37 -1.18 -6.90 -4.57
C LEU A 37 -2.45 -7.25 -3.80
N THR A 38 -2.28 -7.90 -2.67
CA THR A 38 -3.38 -8.24 -1.76
C THR A 38 -3.33 -7.30 -0.57
N LEU A 39 -4.40 -6.58 -0.35
CA LEU A 39 -4.52 -5.67 0.79
C LEU A 39 -5.49 -6.30 1.79
N SER A 40 -5.09 -6.37 3.05
CA SER A 40 -5.94 -6.96 4.08
C SER A 40 -5.89 -6.18 5.38
N VAL A 41 -7.04 -6.13 6.05
CA VAL A 41 -7.18 -5.55 7.38
C VAL A 41 -7.94 -6.54 8.22
N THR A 42 -7.47 -6.77 9.44
CA THR A 42 -8.17 -7.61 10.41
C THR A 42 -8.51 -6.78 11.64
N ASN A 43 -9.78 -6.83 12.04
CA ASN A 43 -10.26 -6.17 13.23
C ASN A 43 -10.99 -7.21 14.08
N PRO A 44 -10.54 -7.47 15.33
CA PRO A 44 -11.16 -8.49 16.17
C PRO A 44 -12.66 -8.29 16.41
N GLU A 45 -13.12 -7.05 16.36
CA GLU A 45 -14.53 -6.73 16.61
C GLU A 45 -15.40 -6.74 15.36
N SER A 46 -14.83 -6.34 14.23
CA SER A 46 -15.58 -6.11 12.99
C SER A 46 -15.31 -7.15 11.90
N GLY A 47 -14.32 -8.02 12.10
CA GLY A 47 -13.98 -9.05 11.12
C GLY A 47 -12.78 -8.67 10.29
N SER A 48 -12.74 -9.12 9.04
CA SER A 48 -11.61 -8.85 8.14
C SER A 48 -12.10 -8.47 6.76
N ALA A 49 -11.26 -7.72 6.04
CA ALA A 49 -11.51 -7.36 4.65
C ALA A 49 -10.26 -7.64 3.84
N ILE A 50 -10.45 -8.11 2.61
CA ILE A 50 -9.37 -8.42 1.69
C ILE A 50 -9.75 -7.87 0.31
N GLU A 51 -8.81 -7.17 -0.33
CA GLU A 51 -8.93 -6.71 -1.70
C GLU A 51 -7.70 -7.16 -2.46
N GLU A 52 -7.87 -7.49 -3.73
CA GLU A 52 -6.78 -7.89 -4.59
C GLU A 52 -6.81 -7.05 -5.85
N ILE A 53 -5.68 -6.47 -6.23
CA ILE A 53 -5.55 -5.70 -7.46
C ILE A 53 -4.34 -6.18 -8.24
N GLU A 54 -4.34 -5.96 -9.55
CA GLU A 54 -3.20 -6.27 -10.39
C GLU A 54 -2.18 -5.13 -10.31
N VAL A 55 -0.91 -5.50 -10.21
CA VAL A 55 0.19 -4.55 -10.18
C VAL A 55 1.32 -5.08 -11.06
N ASP A 56 2.22 -4.19 -11.45
CA ASP A 56 3.41 -4.57 -12.20
C ASP A 56 4.51 -4.91 -11.20
N TYR A 57 4.72 -6.21 -10.98
CA TYR A 57 5.69 -6.72 -10.01
C TYR A 57 6.12 -8.13 -10.38
N ASP A 58 7.42 -8.36 -10.52
CA ASP A 58 7.99 -9.64 -10.92
C ASP A 58 9.08 -10.17 -10.00
N GLN A 59 9.12 -9.69 -8.77
CA GLN A 59 10.11 -10.09 -7.78
C GLN A 59 9.54 -11.13 -6.81
N ALA A 60 10.36 -11.57 -5.87
CA ALA A 60 9.90 -12.47 -4.80
C ALA A 60 8.83 -11.80 -3.94
N GLY A 61 7.92 -12.60 -3.40
CA GLY A 61 6.83 -12.09 -2.57
C GLY A 61 7.32 -11.34 -1.34
N LEU A 62 6.58 -10.29 -0.96
CA LEU A 62 6.89 -9.48 0.19
C LEU A 62 5.60 -9.08 0.89
N GLU A 63 5.59 -9.16 2.21
CA GLU A 63 4.49 -8.66 3.02
C GLU A 63 4.99 -7.51 3.88
N ILE A 64 4.22 -6.43 3.93
CA ILE A 64 4.59 -5.23 4.66
C ILE A 64 3.32 -4.52 5.14
N GLY A 65 3.36 -3.93 6.33
CA GLY A 65 2.22 -3.22 6.90
C GLY A 65 2.42 -1.72 6.89
N PHE A 66 1.33 -0.99 6.69
CA PHE A 66 1.36 0.47 6.71
C PHE A 66 0.11 1.02 7.41
N ASN A 67 0.21 2.26 7.84
CA ASN A 67 -0.97 3.01 8.29
C ASN A 67 -1.80 3.39 7.06
N ALA A 68 -3.02 2.91 7.00
CA ALA A 68 -3.90 3.11 5.84
C ALA A 68 -4.15 4.58 5.55
N ARG A 69 -4.31 5.40 6.60
CA ARG A 69 -4.54 6.83 6.43
C ARG A 69 -3.35 7.51 5.77
N TYR A 70 -2.14 7.15 6.19
CA TYR A 70 -0.93 7.74 5.60
C TYR A 70 -0.77 7.31 4.15
N LEU A 71 -1.10 6.07 3.83
CA LEU A 71 -1.09 5.61 2.43
C LEU A 71 -2.04 6.44 1.57
N LEU A 72 -3.26 6.67 2.06
CA LEU A 72 -4.24 7.46 1.33
C LEU A 72 -3.82 8.91 1.19
N ASP A 73 -3.28 9.50 2.26
CA ASP A 73 -2.81 10.88 2.22
C ASP A 73 -1.69 11.07 1.20
N ILE A 74 -0.73 10.15 1.18
CA ILE A 74 0.38 10.20 0.22
C ILE A 74 -0.14 9.98 -1.20
N ALA A 75 -0.97 8.98 -1.41
CA ALA A 75 -1.49 8.69 -2.73
C ALA A 75 -2.28 9.87 -3.30
N SER A 76 -3.02 10.60 -2.46
CA SER A 76 -3.79 11.76 -2.88
C SER A 76 -2.91 12.92 -3.32
N GLU A 77 -1.65 12.96 -2.89
CA GLU A 77 -0.71 14.01 -3.27
C GLU A 77 0.04 13.71 -4.57
N LEU A 78 -0.05 12.50 -5.09
CA LEU A 78 0.61 12.15 -6.34
C LEU A 78 -0.08 12.84 -7.53
N ASP A 79 0.73 13.39 -8.44
CA ASP A 79 0.21 14.16 -9.57
C ASP A 79 -0.25 13.29 -10.74
N GLY A 80 0.30 12.10 -10.89
CA GLY A 80 -0.01 11.23 -12.04
C GLY A 80 -1.11 10.23 -11.74
N ASP A 81 -1.35 9.36 -12.71
CA ASP A 81 -2.34 8.29 -12.59
C ASP A 81 -1.75 7.00 -12.02
N THR A 82 -0.45 6.97 -11.79
CA THR A 82 0.28 5.80 -11.34
C THR A 82 0.91 6.05 -9.99
N ALA A 83 0.89 5.03 -9.14
CA ALA A 83 1.64 5.02 -7.90
C ALA A 83 2.80 4.04 -8.06
N LEU A 84 4.03 4.54 -7.86
CA LEU A 84 5.24 3.74 -7.88
C LEU A 84 5.72 3.58 -6.45
N ILE A 85 5.76 2.34 -5.96
CA ILE A 85 6.08 2.05 -4.57
C ILE A 85 7.36 1.22 -4.54
N LYS A 86 8.40 1.77 -3.93
CA LYS A 86 9.71 1.13 -3.82
C LYS A 86 9.89 0.55 -2.43
N LEU A 87 10.09 -0.75 -2.36
CA LEU A 87 10.22 -1.51 -1.14
C LEU A 87 11.63 -2.08 -1.02
N ALA A 88 12.18 -2.09 0.19
CA ALA A 88 13.43 -2.81 0.44
C ALA A 88 13.14 -4.10 1.19
N ASP A 89 12.54 -3.97 2.37
CA ASP A 89 12.11 -5.10 3.18
C ASP A 89 11.00 -4.64 4.12
N SER A 90 10.48 -5.56 4.93
CA SER A 90 9.35 -5.25 5.81
C SER A 90 9.68 -4.32 6.98
N GLY A 91 10.95 -4.01 7.21
CA GLY A 91 11.37 -3.13 8.30
C GLY A 91 11.99 -1.83 7.84
N SER A 92 12.17 -1.62 6.55
CA SER A 92 12.83 -0.43 6.00
C SER A 92 11.80 0.57 5.46
N PRO A 93 12.16 1.86 5.42
CA PRO A 93 11.28 2.86 4.84
C PRO A 93 10.91 2.54 3.40
N THR A 94 9.66 2.84 3.05
CA THR A 94 9.13 2.66 1.70
C THR A 94 9.07 4.01 1.01
N LEU A 95 9.48 4.05 -0.25
CA LEU A 95 9.46 5.27 -1.05
C LEU A 95 8.28 5.23 -2.02
N ILE A 96 7.54 6.33 -2.09
CA ILE A 96 6.35 6.42 -2.94
C ILE A 96 6.47 7.67 -3.81
N GLN A 97 6.26 7.49 -5.12
CA GLN A 97 6.27 8.60 -6.08
C GLN A 97 5.34 8.24 -7.23
N ASP A 98 5.05 9.21 -8.11
CA ASP A 98 4.15 8.95 -9.23
C ASP A 98 4.89 8.32 -10.42
N ARG A 99 6.20 8.53 -10.54
CA ARG A 99 7.02 7.93 -11.59
C ARG A 99 8.50 8.02 -11.20
N GLU A 100 9.32 7.25 -11.91
CA GLU A 100 10.77 7.36 -11.76
C GLU A 100 11.23 8.77 -12.11
N GLY A 101 12.10 9.31 -11.29
CA GLY A 101 12.65 10.65 -11.52
C GLY A 101 11.70 11.79 -11.20
N ALA A 102 10.55 11.51 -10.58
CA ALA A 102 9.63 12.54 -10.15
C ALA A 102 10.29 13.45 -9.11
N SER A 103 9.95 14.74 -9.15
CA SER A 103 10.52 15.71 -8.20
C SER A 103 10.00 15.51 -6.78
N ALA A 104 8.79 14.98 -6.64
CA ALA A 104 8.20 14.70 -5.33
C ALA A 104 8.43 13.24 -4.97
N LEU A 105 8.93 13.02 -3.77
CA LEU A 105 9.19 11.68 -3.22
C LEU A 105 8.68 11.65 -1.79
N TYR A 106 7.86 10.67 -1.49
CA TYR A 106 7.31 10.49 -0.15
C TYR A 106 7.91 9.27 0.50
N VAL A 107 8.15 9.36 1.79
CA VAL A 107 8.73 8.27 2.58
C VAL A 107 7.71 7.85 3.63
N LEU A 108 7.44 6.56 3.70
CA LEU A 108 6.50 6.00 4.65
C LEU A 108 7.16 4.87 5.41
N MET A 109 7.14 4.97 6.74
CA MET A 109 7.66 3.91 7.60
C MET A 109 6.66 2.78 7.71
N PRO A 110 7.10 1.52 7.62
CA PRO A 110 6.19 0.39 7.78
C PRO A 110 5.76 0.21 9.22
N MET A 111 4.62 -0.46 9.39
CA MET A 111 4.11 -0.87 10.69
C MET A 111 4.22 -2.38 10.80
N ARG A 112 4.32 -2.87 12.02
CA ARG A 112 4.26 -4.31 12.29
C ARG A 112 2.80 -4.77 12.23
N VAL A 113 2.54 -5.78 11.43
CA VAL A 113 1.20 -6.36 11.27
C VAL A 113 1.22 -7.88 11.46
#